data_198a07b0a34dfefbd361530acf726ba4
#
_entry.id   198a07b0a34dfefbd361530acf726ba4
#
_cell.length_a   1.000
_cell.length_b   1.000
_cell.length_c   1.000
_cell.angle_alpha   90.00
_cell.angle_beta   90.00
_cell.angle_gamma   90.00
#
_symmetry.space_group_name_H-M   'P 1'
#
loop_
_entity.id
_entity.type
_entity.pdbx_description
1 polymer ?
#
loop_
_entity_poly.entity_id
_entity_poly.type
_entity_poly.pdbx_seq_one_letter_code
_entity_poly.pdbx_strand_id
1 'polypeptide(L)'
;MRKLSLQEATRLAEQTAGVAEGHIPYGSGLGAPASFTLAWLLQEAGVEEIRVASGSSGMGDHFWVETDQWRIDPTLRQFAHLNSRPLVEPVSEPGGFPADKYHAIPRSRQEAVREVSYGFRNAAETEQFVREMEAAIRLQ
;
A
#
# COMPACT_ATOMS: atom_id res chain seq x y z
N MET A 1 10.96 16.32 -8.76
CA MET A 1 9.73 15.55 -8.53
C MET A 1 9.65 14.41 -9.52
N ARG A 2 9.11 13.31 -9.12
CA ARG A 2 9.20 12.06 -9.88
C ARG A 2 7.82 11.47 -10.14
N LYS A 3 7.60 10.97 -11.35
CA LYS A 3 6.40 10.19 -11.71
C LYS A 3 6.79 8.74 -11.90
N LEU A 4 5.91 7.84 -11.51
CA LEU A 4 6.12 6.41 -11.72
C LEU A 4 5.62 6.01 -13.11
N SER A 5 6.41 5.16 -13.80
CA SER A 5 5.91 4.47 -14.97
C SER A 5 5.01 3.31 -14.53
N LEU A 6 4.21 2.77 -15.43
CA LEU A 6 3.40 1.58 -15.15
C LEU A 6 4.30 0.41 -14.72
N GLN A 7 5.43 0.24 -15.38
CA GLN A 7 6.37 -0.83 -15.07
C GLN A 7 6.92 -0.71 -13.65
N GLU A 8 7.32 0.50 -13.24
CA GLU A 8 7.80 0.75 -11.89
C GLU A 8 6.69 0.51 -10.86
N ALA A 9 5.51 1.06 -11.11
CA ALA A 9 4.38 0.91 -10.20
C ALA A 9 4.00 -0.57 -10.02
N THR A 10 3.99 -1.34 -11.12
CA THR A 10 3.69 -2.77 -11.08
C THR A 10 4.73 -3.52 -10.26
N ARG A 11 6.01 -3.23 -10.47
CA ARG A 11 7.09 -3.84 -9.71
C ARG A 11 6.96 -3.56 -8.21
N LEU A 12 6.69 -2.31 -7.87
CA LEU A 12 6.51 -1.91 -6.46
C LEU A 12 5.30 -2.60 -5.83
N ALA A 13 4.20 -2.70 -6.57
CA ALA A 13 3.00 -3.39 -6.09
C ALA A 13 3.28 -4.87 -5.83
N GLU A 14 3.98 -5.55 -6.74
CA GLU A 14 4.31 -6.96 -6.57
C GLU A 14 5.27 -7.19 -5.40
N GLN A 15 6.25 -6.32 -5.22
CA GLN A 15 7.18 -6.42 -4.09
C GLN A 15 6.47 -6.19 -2.77
N THR A 16 5.58 -5.20 -2.71
CA THR A 16 4.77 -4.94 -1.52
C THR A 16 3.85 -6.12 -1.21
N ALA A 17 3.21 -6.68 -2.25
CA ALA A 17 2.36 -7.85 -2.08
C ALA A 17 3.14 -9.02 -1.49
N GLY A 18 4.38 -9.25 -1.97
CA GLY A 18 5.24 -10.30 -1.45
C GLY A 18 5.57 -10.13 0.03
N VAL A 19 5.85 -8.90 0.46
CA VAL A 19 6.10 -8.60 1.87
C VAL A 19 4.84 -8.86 2.70
N ALA A 20 3.69 -8.34 2.25
CA ALA A 20 2.43 -8.51 2.97
C ALA A 20 2.05 -9.99 3.10
N GLU A 21 2.22 -10.77 2.04
CA GLU A 21 1.91 -12.20 2.05
C GLU A 21 2.76 -12.97 3.07
N GLY A 22 3.97 -12.52 3.36
CA GLY A 22 4.82 -13.09 4.40
C GLY A 22 4.29 -12.90 5.81
N HIS A 23 3.32 -11.99 5.99
CA HIS A 23 2.70 -11.67 7.28
C HIS A 23 1.23 -12.09 7.37
N ILE A 24 0.76 -12.90 6.44
CA ILE A 24 -0.65 -13.32 6.33
C ILE A 24 -1.27 -13.86 7.62
N PRO A 25 -0.57 -14.56 8.54
CA PRO A 25 -1.21 -15.02 9.77
C PRO A 25 -1.84 -13.91 10.61
N TYR A 26 -1.50 -12.66 10.34
CA TYR A 26 -2.08 -11.53 11.07
C TYR A 26 -3.36 -11.00 10.42
N GLY A 27 -3.88 -11.73 9.43
CA GLY A 27 -5.21 -11.54 8.89
C GLY A 27 -5.31 -10.57 7.74
N SER A 28 -6.56 -10.22 7.40
CA SER A 28 -6.91 -9.38 6.27
C SER A 28 -6.63 -7.89 6.52
N GLY A 29 -6.02 -7.54 7.65
CA GLY A 29 -5.77 -6.15 8.02
C GLY A 29 -4.53 -5.52 7.44
N LEU A 30 -3.82 -6.17 6.52
CA LEU A 30 -2.55 -5.65 6.01
C LEU A 30 -2.68 -4.62 4.89
N GLY A 31 -3.90 -4.35 4.42
CA GLY A 31 -4.12 -3.31 3.41
C GLY A 31 -3.66 -1.93 3.88
N ALA A 32 -4.02 -1.55 5.11
CA ALA A 32 -3.59 -0.27 5.68
C ALA A 32 -2.07 -0.23 5.93
N PRO A 33 -1.46 -1.20 6.64
CA PRO A 33 0.00 -1.20 6.84
C PRO A 33 0.77 -1.14 5.53
N ALA A 34 0.41 -1.94 4.54
CA ALA A 34 1.09 -1.96 3.26
C ALA A 34 0.96 -0.63 2.52
N SER A 35 -0.24 -0.05 2.50
CA SER A 35 -0.50 1.18 1.77
C SER A 35 0.17 2.39 2.42
N PHE A 36 0.08 2.55 3.74
CA PHE A 36 0.73 3.68 4.41
C PHE A 36 2.25 3.60 4.31
N THR A 37 2.83 2.41 4.44
CA THR A 37 4.28 2.25 4.32
C THR A 37 4.74 2.51 2.90
N LEU A 38 4.04 1.97 1.90
CA LEU A 38 4.37 2.21 0.50
C LEU A 38 4.27 3.70 0.18
N ALA A 39 3.20 4.36 0.60
CA ALA A 39 3.01 5.79 0.35
C ALA A 39 4.13 6.62 0.96
N TRP A 40 4.51 6.31 2.20
CA TRP A 40 5.63 7.00 2.85
C TRP A 40 6.93 6.81 2.06
N LEU A 41 7.25 5.59 1.65
CA LEU A 41 8.48 5.31 0.89
C LEU A 41 8.48 6.01 -0.47
N LEU A 42 7.33 6.06 -1.16
CA LEU A 42 7.22 6.80 -2.42
C LEU A 42 7.42 8.29 -2.22
N GLN A 43 6.87 8.84 -1.14
CA GLN A 43 7.06 10.25 -0.80
C GLN A 43 8.53 10.56 -0.53
N GLU A 44 9.22 9.69 0.22
CA GLU A 44 10.66 9.85 0.48
C GLU A 44 11.48 9.79 -0.80
N ALA A 45 11.03 9.06 -1.79
CA ALA A 45 11.70 8.95 -3.09
C ALA A 45 11.34 10.12 -4.04
N GLY A 46 10.54 11.06 -3.60
CA GLY A 46 10.17 12.24 -4.39
C GLY A 46 9.06 12.04 -5.41
N VAL A 47 8.26 10.98 -5.26
CA VAL A 47 7.11 10.76 -6.14
C VAL A 47 6.02 11.77 -5.83
N GLU A 48 5.40 12.32 -6.88
CA GLU A 48 4.41 13.38 -6.78
C GLU A 48 3.00 12.88 -6.47
N GLU A 49 2.23 13.72 -5.79
CA GLU A 49 0.78 13.60 -5.67
C GLU A 49 0.32 12.26 -5.14
N ILE A 50 0.99 11.78 -4.11
CA ILE A 50 0.66 10.52 -3.48
C ILE A 50 -0.44 10.72 -2.45
N ARG A 51 -1.38 9.78 -2.40
CA ARG A 51 -2.39 9.73 -1.36
C ARG A 51 -2.73 8.28 -1.04
N VAL A 52 -3.16 8.05 0.20
CA VAL A 52 -3.73 6.76 0.59
C VAL A 52 -5.25 6.91 0.55
N ALA A 53 -5.88 6.03 -0.20
CA ALA A 53 -7.34 5.99 -0.32
C ALA A 53 -7.89 4.80 0.44
N SER A 54 -9.13 4.89 0.88
CA SER A 54 -9.84 3.75 1.43
C SER A 54 -11.29 3.73 0.96
N GLY A 55 -11.87 2.53 0.98
CA GLY A 55 -13.25 2.32 0.64
C GLY A 55 -13.78 1.08 1.34
N SER A 56 -15.11 0.97 1.43
CA SER A 56 -15.76 -0.17 2.07
C SER A 56 -15.67 -1.41 1.19
N SER A 57 -15.23 -2.52 1.78
CA SER A 57 -15.19 -3.82 1.11
C SER A 57 -16.35 -4.72 1.52
N GLY A 58 -17.22 -4.25 2.41
CA GLY A 58 -18.28 -5.08 3.00
C GLY A 58 -17.79 -5.87 4.22
N MET A 59 -16.47 -5.93 4.44
CA MET A 59 -15.83 -6.60 5.58
C MET A 59 -14.94 -5.64 6.36
N GLY A 60 -15.12 -4.34 6.15
CA GLY A 60 -14.29 -3.28 6.71
C GLY A 60 -13.70 -2.44 5.60
N ASP A 61 -12.87 -1.49 5.98
CA ASP A 61 -12.22 -0.61 5.02
C ASP A 61 -11.03 -1.31 4.35
N HIS A 62 -10.96 -1.18 3.04
CA HIS A 62 -9.80 -1.60 2.26
C HIS A 62 -9.00 -0.35 1.86
N PHE A 63 -7.68 -0.46 1.86
CA PHE A 63 -6.77 0.66 1.60
C PHE A 63 -5.89 0.38 0.38
N TRP A 64 -5.55 1.45 -0.35
CA TRP A 64 -4.62 1.39 -1.48
C TRP A 64 -3.93 2.74 -1.64
N VAL A 65 -2.94 2.79 -2.54
CA VAL A 65 -2.20 4.02 -2.83
C VAL A 65 -2.62 4.55 -4.20
N GLU A 66 -2.75 5.87 -4.32
CA GLU A 66 -2.96 6.52 -5.60
C GLU A 66 -1.88 7.56 -5.83
N THR A 67 -1.42 7.63 -7.08
CA THR A 67 -0.63 8.76 -7.58
C THR A 67 -1.52 9.56 -8.52
N ASP A 68 -0.95 10.53 -9.24
CA ASP A 68 -1.72 11.26 -10.24
C ASP A 68 -2.21 10.36 -11.40
N GLN A 69 -1.51 9.25 -11.66
CA GLN A 69 -1.81 8.36 -12.78
C GLN A 69 -2.28 6.98 -12.37
N TRP A 70 -1.77 6.43 -11.25
CA TRP A 70 -1.93 5.02 -10.94
C TRP A 70 -2.64 4.78 -9.63
N ARG A 71 -3.53 3.79 -9.65
CA ARG A 71 -4.06 3.16 -8.44
C ARG A 71 -3.21 1.92 -8.20
N ILE A 72 -2.55 1.88 -7.03
CA ILE A 72 -1.63 0.80 -6.66
C ILE A 72 -2.22 0.10 -5.46
N ASP A 73 -2.69 -1.14 -5.67
CA ASP A 73 -3.39 -1.91 -4.65
C ASP A 73 -2.66 -3.22 -4.38
N PRO A 74 -1.62 -3.20 -3.53
CA PRO A 74 -0.77 -4.38 -3.34
C PRO A 74 -1.45 -5.54 -2.63
N THR A 75 -2.56 -5.31 -1.93
CA THR A 75 -3.26 -6.37 -1.20
C THR A 75 -4.58 -6.77 -1.85
N LEU A 76 -4.81 -6.36 -3.10
CA LEU A 76 -6.06 -6.65 -3.82
C LEU A 76 -6.35 -8.15 -3.92
N ARG A 77 -5.33 -8.98 -4.03
CA ARG A 77 -5.46 -10.43 -4.20
C ARG A 77 -6.04 -11.15 -3.01
N GLN A 78 -6.15 -10.49 -1.85
CA GLN A 78 -6.84 -11.07 -0.70
C GLN A 78 -8.35 -11.25 -0.96
N PHE A 79 -8.91 -10.53 -1.94
CA PHE A 79 -10.31 -10.64 -2.30
C PHE A 79 -10.45 -11.60 -3.49
N ALA A 80 -11.05 -12.77 -3.25
CA ALA A 80 -11.14 -13.81 -4.26
C ALA A 80 -11.82 -13.36 -5.55
N HIS A 81 -12.84 -12.52 -5.46
CA HIS A 81 -13.58 -12.02 -6.63
C HIS A 81 -12.82 -10.96 -7.43
N LEU A 82 -11.69 -10.47 -6.89
CA LEU A 82 -10.86 -9.44 -7.53
C LEU A 82 -9.45 -9.93 -7.85
N ASN A 83 -9.14 -11.20 -7.56
CA ASN A 83 -7.77 -11.69 -7.65
C ASN A 83 -7.23 -11.78 -9.09
N SER A 84 -8.09 -11.68 -10.09
CA SER A 84 -7.67 -11.64 -11.50
C SER A 84 -7.37 -10.22 -11.99
N ARG A 85 -7.67 -9.19 -11.20
CA ARG A 85 -7.40 -7.80 -11.59
C ARG A 85 -5.91 -7.49 -11.41
N PRO A 86 -5.34 -6.61 -12.25
CA PRO A 86 -3.98 -6.12 -12.03
C PRO A 86 -3.89 -5.36 -10.69
N LEU A 87 -2.74 -5.41 -10.05
CA LEU A 87 -2.50 -4.63 -8.83
C LEU A 87 -2.35 -3.14 -9.11
N VAL A 88 -2.04 -2.77 -10.35
CA VAL A 88 -1.90 -1.38 -10.77
C VAL A 88 -2.82 -1.13 -11.95
N GLU A 89 -3.65 -0.10 -11.81
CA GLU A 89 -4.59 0.32 -12.86
C GLU A 89 -4.57 1.84 -12.96
N PRO A 90 -4.95 2.41 -14.11
CA PRO A 90 -5.10 3.87 -14.20
C PRO A 90 -6.11 4.38 -13.17
N VAL A 91 -5.75 5.46 -12.48
CA VAL A 91 -6.64 6.05 -11.47
C VAL A 91 -7.93 6.58 -12.09
N SER A 92 -7.92 6.88 -13.39
CA SER A 92 -9.08 7.36 -14.13
C SER A 92 -10.12 6.27 -14.39
N GLU A 93 -9.76 4.99 -14.22
CA GLU A 93 -10.67 3.87 -14.45
C GLU A 93 -11.27 3.40 -13.12
N PRO A 94 -12.48 2.80 -13.13
CA PRO A 94 -13.08 2.25 -11.92
C PRO A 94 -12.21 1.16 -11.31
N GLY A 95 -11.97 1.25 -10.00
CA GLY A 95 -11.23 0.25 -9.26
C GLY A 95 -12.13 -0.86 -8.71
N GLY A 96 -11.53 -1.74 -7.91
CA GLY A 96 -12.28 -2.80 -7.22
C GLY A 96 -13.25 -2.26 -6.19
N PHE A 97 -12.92 -1.11 -5.58
CA PHE A 97 -13.76 -0.44 -4.59
C PHE A 97 -13.79 1.05 -4.87
N PRO A 98 -14.95 1.72 -4.69
CA PRO A 98 -15.00 3.17 -4.76
C PRO A 98 -14.22 3.78 -3.59
N ALA A 99 -13.47 4.85 -3.84
CA ALA A 99 -12.78 5.57 -2.78
C ALA A 99 -13.79 6.39 -1.98
N ASP A 100 -13.82 6.18 -0.66
CA ASP A 100 -14.67 6.92 0.27
C ASP A 100 -13.91 8.01 0.99
N LYS A 101 -12.62 7.76 1.29
CA LYS A 101 -11.78 8.66 2.08
C LYS A 101 -10.36 8.68 1.54
N TYR A 102 -9.68 9.78 1.79
CA TYR A 102 -8.25 9.93 1.57
C TYR A 102 -7.58 10.28 2.88
N HIS A 103 -6.40 9.73 3.09
CA HIS A 103 -5.68 9.82 4.37
C HIS A 103 -4.35 10.52 4.18
N ALA A 104 -3.91 11.23 5.22
CA ALA A 104 -2.59 11.84 5.24
C ALA A 104 -1.51 10.77 5.24
N ILE A 105 -0.42 11.05 4.54
CA ILE A 105 0.72 10.14 4.44
C ILE A 105 1.64 10.40 5.64
N PRO A 106 2.23 9.34 6.24
CA PRO A 106 3.24 9.53 7.28
C PRO A 106 4.39 10.40 6.76
N ARG A 107 4.88 11.31 7.61
CA ARG A 107 5.94 12.25 7.23
C ARG A 107 7.34 11.78 7.63
N SER A 108 7.42 10.72 8.42
CA SER A 108 8.68 10.17 8.90
C SER A 108 8.54 8.67 9.09
N ARG A 109 9.68 8.01 9.23
CA ARG A 109 9.70 6.58 9.53
C ARG A 109 8.98 6.29 10.85
N GLN A 110 9.18 7.14 11.84
CA GLN A 110 8.53 6.99 13.14
C GLN A 110 7.00 7.07 13.03
N GLU A 111 6.48 8.03 12.25
CA GLU A 111 5.05 8.13 11.99
C GLU A 111 4.53 6.91 11.23
N ALA A 112 5.28 6.41 10.24
CA ALA A 112 4.90 5.23 9.48
C ALA A 112 4.80 4.00 10.39
N VAL A 113 5.79 3.77 11.25
CA VAL A 113 5.77 2.67 12.21
C VAL A 113 4.56 2.78 13.13
N ARG A 114 4.28 3.98 13.63
CA ARG A 114 3.14 4.20 14.52
C ARG A 114 1.82 3.91 13.81
N GLU A 115 1.68 4.40 12.58
CA GLU A 115 0.44 4.27 11.80
C GLU A 115 0.12 2.81 11.49
N VAL A 116 1.13 1.98 11.24
CA VAL A 116 0.92 0.59 10.85
C VAL A 116 0.88 -0.39 12.01
N SER A 117 1.17 0.07 13.22
CA SER A 117 1.28 -0.81 14.39
C SER A 117 0.01 -1.62 14.71
N TYR A 118 -1.14 -1.13 14.29
CA TYR A 118 -2.42 -1.81 14.51
C TYR A 118 -2.53 -3.16 13.78
N GLY A 119 -1.74 -3.37 12.74
CA GLY A 119 -1.75 -4.62 11.97
C GLY A 119 -0.91 -5.74 12.59
N PHE A 120 -0.23 -5.48 13.70
CA PHE A 120 0.76 -6.40 14.25
C PHE A 120 0.59 -6.56 15.76
N ARG A 121 1.08 -7.71 16.28
CA ARG A 121 0.91 -8.06 17.70
C ARG A 121 1.81 -7.25 18.62
N ASN A 122 2.96 -6.83 18.14
CA ASN A 122 3.94 -6.12 18.96
C ASN A 122 4.84 -5.22 18.12
N ALA A 123 5.62 -4.40 18.81
CA ALA A 123 6.52 -3.45 18.17
C ALA A 123 7.60 -4.10 17.31
N ALA A 124 8.09 -5.27 17.72
CA ALA A 124 9.12 -5.98 16.97
C ALA A 124 8.62 -6.45 15.61
N GLU A 125 7.39 -6.95 15.54
CA GLU A 125 6.79 -7.39 14.29
C GLU A 125 6.50 -6.20 13.37
N THR A 126 6.02 -5.08 13.92
CA THR A 126 5.80 -3.85 13.16
C THR A 126 7.11 -3.36 12.54
N GLU A 127 8.17 -3.32 13.34
CA GLU A 127 9.49 -2.90 12.87
C GLU A 127 10.03 -3.82 11.79
N GLN A 128 9.82 -5.12 11.94
CA GLN A 128 10.23 -6.11 10.93
C GLN A 128 9.51 -5.85 9.60
N PHE A 129 8.19 -5.63 9.64
CA PHE A 129 7.41 -5.36 8.44
C PHE A 129 7.95 -4.10 7.72
N VAL A 130 8.17 -3.02 8.46
CA VAL A 130 8.67 -1.77 7.87
C VAL A 130 10.06 -1.98 7.26
N ARG A 131 10.94 -2.72 7.92
CA ARG A 131 12.27 -3.04 7.38
C ARG A 131 12.20 -3.86 6.10
N GLU A 132 11.30 -4.84 6.05
CA GLU A 132 11.11 -5.65 4.84
C GLU A 132 10.59 -4.79 3.70
N MET A 133 9.68 -3.86 3.99
CA MET A 133 9.20 -2.91 2.99
C MET A 133 10.33 -2.01 2.49
N GLU A 134 11.14 -1.47 3.39
CA GLU A 134 12.28 -0.62 3.03
C GLU A 134 13.27 -1.38 2.14
N ALA A 135 13.53 -2.65 2.44
CA ALA A 135 14.43 -3.48 1.66
C ALA A 135 13.84 -3.82 0.28
N ALA A 136 12.54 -4.07 0.22
CA ALA A 136 11.86 -4.45 -1.02
C ALA A 136 11.60 -3.25 -1.94
N ILE A 137 11.28 -2.09 -1.37
CA ILE A 137 10.91 -0.89 -2.13
C ILE A 137 12.15 -0.01 -2.32
N ARG A 138 12.95 -0.37 -3.30
CA ARG A 138 14.11 0.44 -3.67
C ARG A 138 13.83 1.15 -4.98
N LEU A 139 13.77 2.46 -4.89
CA LEU A 139 13.62 3.32 -6.06
C LEU A 139 15.00 3.83 -6.48
N GLN A 140 15.30 3.64 -7.73
CA GLN A 140 16.56 4.10 -8.31
C GLN A 140 16.43 5.45 -8.97
#